data_7bf66ee28f3d1a07729ac30440fad225
#
_entry.id   7bf66ee28f3d1a07729ac30440fad225
#
_cell.length_a   1.000
_cell.length_b   1.000
_cell.length_c   1.000
_cell.angle_alpha   90.00
_cell.angle_beta   90.00
_cell.angle_gamma   90.00
#
_symmetry.space_group_name_H-M   'P 1'
#
loop_
_entity.id
_entity.type
_entity.pdbx_description
1 polymer ?
#
loop_
_entity_poly.entity_id
_entity_poly.type
_entity_poly.pdbx_seq_one_letter_code
_entity_poly.pdbx_strand_id
1 'polypeptide(L)'
;MVHMLVEERYTNNNRLSVILNGASSVLKKKHMAIKLHRKIETIPSGTPVVMVVYVSMKWVTQTIEELHAKNIHPLLFGFYDVDALYEYSGITFSYAKTMYTLTKYVLSQNKGKTAFLGYNDDSSPDKQKKTGVEAAVKEFGEELVIFKNHGNVNTCIENFIKDSEGVKNIICGNDGIAVVLRLLYPEWIKDKNICSCSGLKLSENVENPYPTTFVNYYNAGKRLAELYLFLAKNEVVTPTVVSLPMEICVGKEILNVTDSLKPTPDCKGRIIDYYNDESIQEVENLDYMVLNCDEMDIKILKGLMDGQSYEQVAENNYFSVNTVKYRVNLMLKNSRMYKNKKELLIALKKYKLHF
;
A
#
# COMPACT_ATOMS: atom_id res chain seq x y z
N MET A 1 -11.98 -14.43 -22.48
CA MET A 1 -10.93 -13.44 -22.19
C MET A 1 -11.53 -12.43 -21.22
N VAL A 2 -10.79 -12.04 -20.18
CA VAL A 2 -11.19 -10.98 -19.23
C VAL A 2 -10.36 -9.75 -19.51
N HIS A 3 -11.00 -8.59 -19.61
CA HIS A 3 -10.33 -7.34 -19.93
C HIS A 3 -10.09 -6.52 -18.66
N MET A 4 -8.85 -6.05 -18.46
CA MET A 4 -8.47 -5.20 -17.34
C MET A 4 -7.79 -3.94 -17.88
N LEU A 5 -8.38 -2.80 -17.58
CA LEU A 5 -7.83 -1.48 -17.88
C LEU A 5 -6.99 -1.00 -16.69
N VAL A 6 -5.77 -0.63 -16.95
CA VAL A 6 -4.82 -0.19 -15.91
C VAL A 6 -4.35 1.22 -16.23
N GLU A 7 -4.53 2.15 -15.29
CA GLU A 7 -3.94 3.48 -15.40
C GLU A 7 -2.42 3.38 -15.56
N GLU A 8 -1.83 4.17 -16.45
CA GLU A 8 -0.41 4.09 -16.77
C GLU A 8 0.48 4.24 -15.53
N ARG A 9 0.12 5.14 -14.62
CA ARG A 9 0.82 5.36 -13.34
C ARG A 9 0.84 4.13 -12.44
N TYR A 10 -0.18 3.27 -12.51
CA TYR A 10 -0.26 2.04 -11.70
C TYR A 10 0.58 0.90 -12.28
N THR A 11 1.04 1.01 -13.52
CA THR A 11 1.76 -0.08 -14.21
C THR A 11 3.06 -0.48 -13.52
N ASN A 12 3.75 0.49 -12.94
CA ASN A 12 5.00 0.28 -12.22
C ASN A 12 4.81 -0.06 -10.74
N ASN A 13 3.55 -0.16 -10.29
CA ASN A 13 3.25 -0.52 -8.92
C ASN A 13 3.40 -2.03 -8.72
N ASN A 14 4.24 -2.44 -7.78
CA ASN A 14 4.50 -3.84 -7.47
C ASN A 14 3.25 -4.62 -7.05
N ARG A 15 2.25 -3.94 -6.52
CA ARG A 15 0.96 -4.52 -6.10
C ARG A 15 0.16 -5.05 -7.29
N LEU A 16 0.32 -4.47 -8.49
CA LEU A 16 -0.40 -4.92 -9.69
C LEU A 16 -0.11 -6.40 -10.00
N SER A 17 1.14 -6.82 -9.93
CA SER A 17 1.50 -8.23 -10.19
C SER A 17 0.85 -9.18 -9.18
N VAL A 18 0.75 -8.79 -7.92
CA VAL A 18 0.12 -9.59 -6.86
C VAL A 18 -1.40 -9.68 -7.07
N ILE A 19 -2.05 -8.57 -7.43
CA ILE A 19 -3.49 -8.54 -7.79
C ILE A 19 -3.75 -9.45 -8.99
N LEU A 20 -2.94 -9.33 -10.04
CA LEU A 20 -3.05 -10.16 -11.25
C LEU A 20 -2.88 -11.65 -10.96
N ASN A 21 -1.92 -12.02 -10.12
CA ASN A 21 -1.71 -13.40 -9.71
C ASN A 21 -2.92 -13.95 -8.95
N GLY A 22 -3.47 -13.16 -8.02
CA GLY A 22 -4.70 -13.51 -7.31
C GLY A 22 -5.89 -13.70 -8.25
N ALA A 23 -6.15 -12.73 -9.13
CA ALA A 23 -7.23 -12.80 -10.10
C ALA A 23 -7.07 -13.98 -11.07
N SER A 24 -5.85 -14.18 -11.58
CA SER A 24 -5.54 -15.30 -12.49
C SER A 24 -5.74 -16.65 -11.83
N SER A 25 -5.50 -16.81 -10.54
CA SER A 25 -5.70 -18.06 -9.81
C SER A 25 -7.17 -18.53 -9.81
N VAL A 26 -8.12 -17.58 -9.86
CA VAL A 26 -9.56 -17.87 -9.99
C VAL A 26 -9.95 -18.09 -11.44
N LEU A 27 -9.52 -17.21 -12.34
CA LEU A 27 -9.92 -17.22 -13.74
C LEU A 27 -9.39 -18.42 -14.51
N LYS A 28 -8.18 -18.90 -14.20
CA LYS A 28 -7.60 -20.11 -14.80
C LYS A 28 -8.47 -21.34 -14.57
N LYS A 29 -9.15 -21.47 -13.43
CA LYS A 29 -10.11 -22.57 -13.16
C LYS A 29 -11.34 -22.52 -14.06
N LYS A 30 -11.57 -21.41 -14.75
CA LYS A 30 -12.64 -21.19 -15.73
C LYS A 30 -12.09 -21.10 -17.16
N HIS A 31 -10.84 -21.49 -17.38
CA HIS A 31 -10.14 -21.39 -18.67
C HIS A 31 -10.14 -19.97 -19.26
N MET A 32 -10.12 -18.95 -18.38
CA MET A 32 -10.09 -17.53 -18.75
C MET A 32 -8.73 -16.92 -18.45
N ALA A 33 -8.27 -16.05 -19.36
CA ALA A 33 -7.04 -15.29 -19.20
C ALA A 33 -7.34 -13.79 -19.12
N ILE A 34 -6.49 -13.01 -18.43
CA ILE A 34 -6.58 -11.55 -18.35
C ILE A 34 -5.79 -10.94 -19.50
N LYS A 35 -6.42 -10.00 -20.22
CA LYS A 35 -5.77 -9.11 -21.17
C LYS A 35 -5.72 -7.71 -20.59
N LEU A 36 -4.50 -7.18 -20.46
CA LEU A 36 -4.28 -5.82 -19.96
C LEU A 36 -4.46 -4.79 -21.08
N HIS A 37 -5.10 -3.68 -20.74
CA HIS A 37 -5.31 -2.53 -21.59
C HIS A 37 -4.80 -1.28 -20.89
N ARG A 38 -4.30 -0.31 -21.69
CA ARG A 38 -3.91 1.02 -21.23
C ARG A 38 -4.81 2.12 -21.74
N LYS A 39 -5.61 1.78 -22.76
CA LYS A 39 -6.55 2.69 -23.43
C LYS A 39 -7.86 1.95 -23.65
N ILE A 40 -8.95 2.67 -23.46
CA ILE A 40 -10.31 2.15 -23.59
C ILE A 40 -10.60 1.68 -25.03
N GLU A 41 -10.02 2.36 -26.04
CA GLU A 41 -10.22 2.04 -27.44
C GLU A 41 -9.71 0.66 -27.83
N THR A 42 -8.79 0.08 -27.04
CA THR A 42 -8.25 -1.26 -27.27
C THR A 42 -9.12 -2.37 -26.67
N ILE A 43 -10.18 -2.02 -25.95
CA ILE A 43 -11.14 -2.97 -25.38
C ILE A 43 -12.15 -3.33 -26.48
N PRO A 44 -12.39 -4.64 -26.71
CA PRO A 44 -13.33 -5.07 -27.74
C PRO A 44 -14.77 -4.58 -27.51
N SER A 45 -15.46 -4.25 -28.58
CA SER A 45 -16.89 -3.95 -28.53
C SER A 45 -17.68 -5.15 -27.98
N GLY A 46 -18.74 -4.88 -27.21
CA GLY A 46 -19.56 -5.93 -26.62
C GLY A 46 -18.95 -6.57 -25.36
N THR A 47 -17.84 -6.03 -24.83
CA THR A 47 -17.32 -6.42 -23.52
C THR A 47 -18.30 -5.96 -22.42
N PRO A 48 -18.93 -6.84 -21.64
CA PRO A 48 -19.96 -6.40 -20.69
C PRO A 48 -19.36 -5.73 -19.44
N VAL A 49 -18.24 -6.23 -18.94
CA VAL A 49 -17.60 -5.77 -17.71
C VAL A 49 -16.09 -5.65 -17.92
N VAL A 50 -15.49 -4.56 -17.43
CA VAL A 50 -14.04 -4.33 -17.46
C VAL A 50 -13.54 -4.07 -16.05
N MET A 51 -12.53 -4.82 -15.61
CA MET A 51 -11.80 -4.52 -14.39
C MET A 51 -10.99 -3.23 -14.58
N VAL A 52 -11.01 -2.32 -13.62
CA VAL A 52 -10.28 -1.04 -13.69
C VAL A 52 -9.39 -0.90 -12.45
N VAL A 53 -8.09 -0.75 -12.69
CA VAL A 53 -7.08 -0.52 -11.64
C VAL A 53 -6.46 0.86 -11.83
N TYR A 54 -6.52 1.71 -10.82
CA TYR A 54 -6.19 3.12 -10.93
C TYR A 54 -5.59 3.71 -9.65
N VAL A 55 -5.07 4.93 -9.76
CA VAL A 55 -4.56 5.77 -8.67
C VAL A 55 -5.29 7.12 -8.65
N SER A 56 -5.50 7.72 -9.84
CA SER A 56 -6.03 9.07 -9.98
C SER A 56 -7.56 9.08 -9.99
N MET A 57 -8.16 9.83 -9.05
CA MET A 57 -9.62 10.02 -9.02
C MET A 57 -10.12 10.68 -10.30
N LYS A 58 -9.42 11.69 -10.80
CA LYS A 58 -9.78 12.37 -12.07
C LYS A 58 -9.79 11.38 -13.24
N TRP A 59 -8.76 10.53 -13.33
CA TRP A 59 -8.65 9.55 -14.41
C TRP A 59 -9.78 8.51 -14.31
N VAL A 60 -10.08 7.98 -13.12
CA VAL A 60 -11.11 6.95 -12.98
C VAL A 60 -12.51 7.51 -13.23
N THR A 61 -12.81 8.74 -12.83
CA THR A 61 -14.11 9.38 -13.12
C THR A 61 -14.32 9.48 -14.64
N GLN A 62 -13.34 10.01 -15.37
CA GLN A 62 -13.40 10.05 -16.84
C GLN A 62 -13.52 8.66 -17.47
N THR A 63 -12.77 7.69 -16.93
CA THR A 63 -12.80 6.29 -17.40
C THR A 63 -14.18 5.67 -17.22
N ILE A 64 -14.85 5.93 -16.11
CA ILE A 64 -16.21 5.43 -15.86
C ILE A 64 -17.18 5.99 -16.92
N GLU A 65 -17.14 7.30 -17.17
CA GLU A 65 -17.98 7.96 -18.18
C GLU A 65 -17.75 7.38 -19.58
N GLU A 66 -16.50 7.22 -19.99
CA GLU A 66 -16.14 6.65 -21.29
C GLU A 66 -16.53 5.16 -21.44
N LEU A 67 -16.42 4.38 -20.39
CA LEU A 67 -16.86 2.98 -20.39
C LEU A 67 -18.38 2.89 -20.50
N HIS A 68 -19.12 3.72 -19.75
CA HIS A 68 -20.58 3.78 -19.86
C HIS A 68 -21.06 4.20 -21.24
N ALA A 69 -20.39 5.17 -21.89
CA ALA A 69 -20.70 5.57 -23.27
C ALA A 69 -20.55 4.41 -24.27
N LYS A 70 -19.80 3.38 -23.93
CA LYS A 70 -19.62 2.14 -24.70
C LYS A 70 -20.48 0.96 -24.19
N ASN A 71 -21.40 1.21 -23.26
CA ASN A 71 -22.19 0.16 -22.58
C ASN A 71 -21.33 -0.90 -21.90
N ILE A 72 -20.20 -0.49 -21.30
CA ILE A 72 -19.30 -1.36 -20.55
C ILE A 72 -19.44 -1.01 -19.06
N HIS A 73 -19.75 -2.02 -18.23
CA HIS A 73 -19.81 -1.81 -16.79
C HIS A 73 -18.41 -1.81 -16.16
N PRO A 74 -17.98 -0.73 -15.46
CA PRO A 74 -16.69 -0.69 -14.80
C PRO A 74 -16.71 -1.46 -13.47
N LEU A 75 -15.72 -2.32 -13.27
CA LEU A 75 -15.44 -3.00 -12.00
C LEU A 75 -14.14 -2.46 -11.41
N LEU A 76 -14.25 -1.57 -10.43
CA LEU A 76 -13.14 -0.81 -9.86
C LEU A 76 -12.39 -1.61 -8.80
N PHE A 77 -11.07 -1.54 -8.80
CA PHE A 77 -10.22 -2.10 -7.76
C PHE A 77 -9.65 -0.99 -6.87
N GLY A 78 -9.80 -1.14 -5.56
CA GLY A 78 -9.37 -0.13 -4.60
C GLY A 78 -10.28 1.10 -4.59
N PHE A 79 -11.52 0.90 -4.96
CA PHE A 79 -12.55 1.92 -5.00
C PHE A 79 -12.74 2.62 -3.65
N TYR A 80 -12.94 3.90 -3.73
CA TYR A 80 -13.19 4.78 -2.61
C TYR A 80 -14.20 5.83 -3.06
N ASP A 81 -15.43 5.68 -2.79
CA ASP A 81 -16.44 6.71 -2.92
C ASP A 81 -16.20 7.68 -4.10
N VAL A 82 -16.25 7.11 -5.31
CA VAL A 82 -16.16 7.90 -6.55
C VAL A 82 -17.47 8.62 -6.71
N ASP A 83 -17.45 9.93 -6.64
CA ASP A 83 -18.59 10.78 -6.99
C ASP A 83 -18.75 10.77 -8.53
N ALA A 84 -19.37 9.72 -9.02
CA ALA A 84 -19.63 9.51 -10.43
C ALA A 84 -21.13 9.50 -10.68
N LEU A 85 -21.51 10.15 -11.79
CA LEU A 85 -22.90 10.15 -12.25
C LEU A 85 -23.36 8.79 -12.79
N TYR A 86 -22.44 7.85 -12.93
CA TYR A 86 -22.68 6.55 -13.55
C TYR A 86 -22.45 5.41 -12.57
N GLU A 87 -23.20 4.34 -12.76
CA GLU A 87 -23.08 3.14 -11.96
C GLU A 87 -21.77 2.39 -12.20
N TYR A 88 -21.21 1.84 -11.15
CA TYR A 88 -20.03 0.98 -11.18
C TYR A 88 -20.12 -0.07 -10.09
N SER A 89 -19.32 -1.13 -10.23
CA SER A 89 -19.06 -2.07 -9.14
C SER A 89 -17.63 -1.94 -8.66
N GLY A 90 -17.31 -2.47 -7.48
CA GLY A 90 -15.94 -2.34 -7.00
C GLY A 90 -15.59 -3.16 -5.78
N ILE A 91 -14.28 -3.23 -5.55
CA ILE A 91 -13.69 -3.76 -4.32
C ILE A 91 -13.02 -2.60 -3.59
N THR A 92 -13.38 -2.39 -2.33
CA THR A 92 -12.80 -1.39 -1.44
C THR A 92 -12.21 -2.05 -0.19
N PHE A 93 -11.56 -1.26 0.63
CA PHE A 93 -10.99 -1.69 1.93
C PHE A 93 -11.57 -0.87 3.06
N SER A 94 -11.73 -1.50 4.25
CA SER A 94 -12.35 -0.88 5.42
C SER A 94 -11.40 0.07 6.16
N TYR A 95 -10.89 1.10 5.47
CA TYR A 95 -9.89 2.02 6.04
C TYR A 95 -10.38 2.72 7.32
N ALA A 96 -11.59 3.27 7.31
CA ALA A 96 -12.11 4.01 8.47
C ALA A 96 -12.17 3.12 9.71
N LYS A 97 -12.78 1.92 9.58
CA LYS A 97 -12.88 0.95 10.68
C LYS A 97 -11.52 0.50 11.17
N THR A 98 -10.62 0.20 10.25
CA THR A 98 -9.29 -0.31 10.57
C THR A 98 -8.45 0.76 11.29
N MET A 99 -8.47 2.00 10.79
CA MET A 99 -7.73 3.10 11.41
C MET A 99 -8.32 3.52 12.76
N TYR A 100 -9.63 3.44 12.93
CA TYR A 100 -10.25 3.62 14.23
C TYR A 100 -9.72 2.61 15.25
N THR A 101 -9.73 1.32 14.92
CA THR A 101 -9.23 0.27 15.83
C THR A 101 -7.74 0.42 16.13
N LEU A 102 -6.92 0.69 15.10
CA LEU A 102 -5.48 0.90 15.27
C LEU A 102 -5.19 2.12 16.15
N THR A 103 -5.90 3.24 15.92
CA THR A 103 -5.74 4.46 16.71
C THR A 103 -6.17 4.24 18.15
N LYS A 104 -7.28 3.54 18.40
CA LYS A 104 -7.70 3.15 19.76
C LYS A 104 -6.63 2.31 20.47
N TYR A 105 -6.05 1.36 19.77
CA TYR A 105 -4.96 0.56 20.32
C TYR A 105 -3.79 1.46 20.76
N VAL A 106 -3.34 2.38 19.90
CA VAL A 106 -2.24 3.31 20.22
C VAL A 106 -2.59 4.20 21.42
N LEU A 107 -3.79 4.79 21.44
CA LEU A 107 -4.24 5.66 22.52
C LEU A 107 -4.45 4.92 23.85
N SER A 108 -4.77 3.63 23.81
CA SER A 108 -4.87 2.80 25.01
C SER A 108 -3.51 2.54 25.67
N GLN A 109 -2.43 2.57 24.88
CA GLN A 109 -1.06 2.41 25.39
C GLN A 109 -0.52 3.73 25.95
N ASN A 110 -0.81 4.86 25.30
CA ASN A 110 -0.35 6.16 25.74
C ASN A 110 -1.32 7.28 25.28
N LYS A 111 -2.04 7.86 26.21
CA LYS A 111 -2.91 9.01 25.94
C LYS A 111 -2.09 10.26 25.65
N GLY A 112 -2.61 11.11 24.79
CA GLY A 112 -2.04 12.43 24.52
C GLY A 112 -2.25 12.91 23.09
N LYS A 113 -1.81 14.15 22.86
CA LYS A 113 -1.92 14.82 21.57
C LYS A 113 -1.45 13.91 20.44
N THR A 114 -2.28 13.74 19.44
CA THR A 114 -2.08 12.83 18.33
C THR A 114 -1.91 13.59 17.03
N ALA A 115 -0.94 13.20 16.22
CA ALA A 115 -0.76 13.72 14.87
C ALA A 115 -1.18 12.70 13.83
N PHE A 116 -1.92 13.13 12.80
CA PHE A 116 -2.08 12.37 11.57
C PHE A 116 -1.15 12.95 10.50
N LEU A 117 -0.07 12.22 10.19
CA LEU A 117 1.03 12.67 9.34
C LEU A 117 0.89 12.13 7.91
N GLY A 118 1.02 13.02 6.94
CA GLY A 118 1.04 12.69 5.53
C GLY A 118 -0.35 12.57 4.90
N TYR A 119 -1.33 13.25 5.47
CA TYR A 119 -2.69 13.32 4.94
C TYR A 119 -2.74 14.04 3.59
N ASN A 120 -3.46 13.45 2.63
CA ASN A 120 -3.72 14.05 1.32
C ASN A 120 -5.21 14.28 1.14
N ASP A 121 -5.62 15.53 0.95
CA ASP A 121 -7.03 15.94 0.75
C ASP A 121 -7.64 15.31 -0.52
N ASP A 122 -6.81 14.98 -1.52
CA ASP A 122 -7.24 14.43 -2.81
C ASP A 122 -7.35 12.90 -2.80
N SER A 123 -6.89 12.28 -1.72
CA SER A 123 -6.90 10.84 -1.54
C SER A 123 -8.17 10.41 -0.80
N SER A 124 -9.09 9.73 -1.47
CA SER A 124 -10.27 9.15 -0.82
C SER A 124 -9.90 8.13 0.27
N PRO A 125 -8.87 7.25 0.11
CA PRO A 125 -8.36 6.45 1.23
C PRO A 125 -7.97 7.26 2.44
N ASP A 126 -7.30 8.39 2.25
CA ASP A 126 -6.81 9.20 3.37
C ASP A 126 -7.97 9.89 4.10
N LYS A 127 -9.03 10.28 3.38
CA LYS A 127 -10.27 10.78 4.00
C LYS A 127 -10.91 9.73 4.90
N GLN A 128 -11.02 8.48 4.45
CA GLN A 128 -11.54 7.38 5.25
C GLN A 128 -10.63 7.08 6.45
N LYS A 129 -9.30 7.07 6.26
CA LYS A 129 -8.34 6.92 7.37
C LYS A 129 -8.53 8.03 8.40
N LYS A 130 -8.61 9.28 7.94
CA LYS A 130 -8.86 10.45 8.78
C LYS A 130 -10.13 10.27 9.60
N THR A 131 -11.25 9.89 8.99
CA THR A 131 -12.52 9.62 9.69
C THR A 131 -12.33 8.63 10.84
N GLY A 132 -11.59 7.55 10.61
CA GLY A 132 -11.30 6.55 11.65
C GLY A 132 -10.43 7.11 12.78
N VAL A 133 -9.38 7.84 12.43
CA VAL A 133 -8.49 8.49 13.40
C VAL A 133 -9.25 9.52 14.24
N GLU A 134 -10.01 10.41 13.61
CA GLU A 134 -10.80 11.44 14.29
C GLU A 134 -11.80 10.82 15.28
N ALA A 135 -12.51 9.76 14.87
CA ALA A 135 -13.47 9.07 15.73
C ALA A 135 -12.79 8.49 16.99
N ALA A 136 -11.62 7.84 16.82
CA ALA A 136 -10.88 7.27 17.95
C ALA A 136 -10.34 8.35 18.89
N VAL A 137 -9.72 9.40 18.34
CA VAL A 137 -9.14 10.51 19.14
C VAL A 137 -10.24 11.22 19.92
N LYS A 138 -11.39 11.48 19.28
CA LYS A 138 -12.56 12.09 19.94
C LYS A 138 -13.11 11.22 21.09
N GLU A 139 -13.17 9.88 20.91
CA GLU A 139 -13.62 8.96 21.96
C GLU A 139 -12.72 9.00 23.19
N PHE A 140 -11.42 9.20 23.01
CA PHE A 140 -10.45 9.33 24.10
C PHE A 140 -10.36 10.74 24.70
N GLY A 141 -11.04 11.72 24.10
CA GLY A 141 -11.01 13.12 24.54
C GLY A 141 -9.67 13.82 24.30
N GLU A 142 -8.91 13.35 23.31
CA GLU A 142 -7.58 13.84 22.99
C GLU A 142 -7.59 14.84 21.82
N GLU A 143 -6.48 15.59 21.63
CA GLU A 143 -6.29 16.53 20.53
C GLU A 143 -5.72 15.82 19.28
N LEU A 144 -6.29 16.10 18.10
CA LEU A 144 -5.76 15.66 16.80
C LEU A 144 -5.24 16.84 15.98
N VAL A 145 -3.99 16.75 15.53
CA VAL A 145 -3.39 17.69 14.56
C VAL A 145 -3.10 16.95 13.26
N ILE A 146 -3.43 17.56 12.12
CA ILE A 146 -3.27 16.95 10.80
C ILE A 146 -2.16 17.65 10.03
N PHE A 147 -1.16 16.88 9.61
CA PHE A 147 -0.05 17.35 8.78
C PHE A 147 -0.22 16.83 7.36
N LYS A 148 -0.46 17.77 6.43
CA LYS A 148 -0.75 17.47 5.03
C LYS A 148 0.52 17.24 4.23
N ASN A 149 0.49 16.22 3.37
CA ASN A 149 1.51 16.01 2.36
C ASN A 149 1.11 16.76 1.07
N HIS A 150 1.83 17.80 0.73
CA HIS A 150 1.64 18.61 -0.48
C HIS A 150 2.56 18.20 -1.64
N GLY A 151 2.93 16.92 -1.72
CA GLY A 151 3.68 16.33 -2.84
C GLY A 151 5.15 16.01 -2.55
N ASN A 152 5.64 16.34 -1.34
CA ASN A 152 6.97 15.94 -0.90
C ASN A 152 6.92 15.47 0.55
N VAL A 153 7.25 14.20 0.77
CA VAL A 153 7.21 13.56 2.09
C VAL A 153 8.24 14.18 3.04
N ASN A 154 9.44 14.51 2.57
CA ASN A 154 10.48 15.09 3.42
C ASN A 154 10.04 16.46 3.95
N THR A 155 9.51 17.32 3.08
CA THR A 155 8.97 18.62 3.49
C THR A 155 7.79 18.48 4.46
N CYS A 156 6.93 17.49 4.25
CA CYS A 156 5.84 17.20 5.19
C CYS A 156 6.37 16.81 6.57
N ILE A 157 7.39 15.97 6.62
CA ILE A 157 8.04 15.54 7.86
C ILE A 157 8.78 16.71 8.54
N GLU A 158 9.50 17.53 7.80
CA GLU A 158 10.20 18.71 8.33
C GLU A 158 9.22 19.70 8.97
N ASN A 159 8.11 20.01 8.31
CA ASN A 159 7.05 20.85 8.87
C ASN A 159 6.43 20.21 10.12
N PHE A 160 6.20 18.90 10.08
CA PHE A 160 5.73 18.17 11.24
C PHE A 160 6.68 18.27 12.43
N ILE A 161 7.98 18.03 12.25
CA ILE A 161 8.98 18.12 13.33
C ILE A 161 8.99 19.52 13.94
N LYS A 162 8.90 20.55 13.11
CA LYS A 162 8.91 21.95 13.54
C LYS A 162 7.68 22.32 14.38
N ASP A 163 6.50 21.84 13.98
CA ASP A 163 5.20 22.32 14.50
C ASP A 163 4.49 21.28 15.38
N SER A 164 5.20 20.23 15.83
CA SER A 164 4.63 19.09 16.56
C SER A 164 4.79 19.13 18.07
N GLU A 165 4.86 20.33 18.64
CA GLU A 165 4.97 20.48 20.11
C GLU A 165 3.87 19.72 20.85
N GLY A 166 4.27 18.95 21.86
CA GLY A 166 3.35 18.16 22.69
C GLY A 166 2.80 16.88 22.03
N VAL A 167 3.10 16.59 20.77
CA VAL A 167 2.66 15.36 20.12
C VAL A 167 3.32 14.14 20.75
N LYS A 168 2.51 13.17 21.18
CA LYS A 168 2.92 11.88 21.73
C LYS A 168 2.67 10.70 20.78
N ASN A 169 1.58 10.75 20.00
CA ASN A 169 1.18 9.70 19.11
C ASN A 169 1.23 10.17 17.66
N ILE A 170 1.81 9.38 16.78
CA ILE A 170 1.98 9.68 15.36
C ILE A 170 1.30 8.58 14.54
N ILE A 171 0.23 8.94 13.85
CA ILE A 171 -0.47 8.08 12.92
C ILE A 171 -0.01 8.45 11.52
N CYS A 172 0.82 7.62 10.89
CA CYS A 172 1.28 7.87 9.53
C CYS A 172 0.23 7.39 8.51
N GLY A 173 -0.05 8.21 7.52
CA GLY A 173 -1.02 7.88 6.46
C GLY A 173 -0.64 6.64 5.64
N ASN A 174 0.65 6.28 5.63
CA ASN A 174 1.17 5.05 5.05
C ASN A 174 2.54 4.68 5.64
N ASP A 175 2.97 3.42 5.42
CA ASP A 175 4.23 2.90 5.97
C ASP A 175 5.48 3.60 5.40
N GLY A 176 5.44 4.05 4.14
CA GLY A 176 6.58 4.78 3.57
C GLY A 176 6.91 6.05 4.37
N ILE A 177 5.89 6.81 4.77
CA ILE A 177 6.06 7.99 5.63
C ILE A 177 6.64 7.59 6.99
N ALA A 178 6.14 6.51 7.60
CA ALA A 178 6.65 6.02 8.88
C ALA A 178 8.12 5.61 8.80
N VAL A 179 8.52 4.91 7.73
CA VAL A 179 9.90 4.50 7.50
C VAL A 179 10.81 5.71 7.29
N VAL A 180 10.41 6.67 6.45
CA VAL A 180 11.19 7.89 6.19
C VAL A 180 11.33 8.75 7.46
N LEU A 181 10.24 8.94 8.24
CA LEU A 181 10.27 9.66 9.50
C LEU A 181 11.27 9.02 10.48
N ARG A 182 11.21 7.70 10.64
CA ARG A 182 12.11 6.96 11.54
C ARG A 182 13.56 7.02 11.10
N LEU A 183 13.80 7.06 9.81
CA LEU A 183 15.14 7.17 9.26
C LEU A 183 15.76 8.56 9.52
N LEU A 184 14.99 9.61 9.24
CA LEU A 184 15.51 10.98 9.31
C LEU A 184 15.61 11.51 10.73
N TYR A 185 14.69 11.07 11.63
CA TYR A 185 14.57 11.64 12.98
C TYR A 185 14.48 10.57 14.08
N PRO A 186 15.41 9.59 14.14
CA PRO A 186 15.33 8.46 15.07
C PRO A 186 15.33 8.88 16.53
N GLU A 187 16.12 9.89 16.90
CA GLU A 187 16.18 10.37 18.30
C GLU A 187 14.91 11.15 18.69
N TRP A 188 14.32 11.89 17.73
CA TRP A 188 13.13 12.69 18.00
C TRP A 188 11.88 11.81 18.22
N ILE A 189 11.80 10.65 17.58
CA ILE A 189 10.66 9.72 17.71
C ILE A 189 10.80 8.75 18.88
N LYS A 190 11.92 8.72 19.57
CA LYS A 190 12.27 7.73 20.59
C LYS A 190 11.21 7.57 21.69
N ASP A 191 10.61 8.67 22.12
CA ASP A 191 9.60 8.72 23.16
C ASP A 191 8.16 8.84 22.61
N LYS A 192 7.94 8.52 21.34
CA LYS A 192 6.66 8.66 20.68
C LYS A 192 6.13 7.32 20.19
N ASN A 193 4.81 7.15 20.28
CA ASN A 193 4.16 6.00 19.68
C ASN A 193 3.91 6.28 18.20
N ILE A 194 4.35 5.38 17.35
CA ILE A 194 4.13 5.47 15.91
C ILE A 194 3.28 4.29 15.49
N CYS A 195 2.30 4.54 14.63
CA CYS A 195 1.64 3.51 13.84
C CYS A 195 1.39 4.00 12.42
N SER A 196 1.06 3.10 11.52
CA SER A 196 0.86 3.45 10.12
C SER A 196 -0.20 2.60 9.43
N CYS A 197 -0.44 2.89 8.16
CA CYS A 197 -1.40 2.18 7.33
C CYS A 197 -0.75 1.67 6.04
N SER A 198 -1.29 0.58 5.48
CA SER A 198 -0.84 -0.02 4.21
C SER A 198 0.55 -0.66 4.29
N GLY A 199 0.74 -1.50 5.29
CA GLY A 199 1.99 -2.16 5.65
C GLY A 199 2.87 -2.60 4.49
N LEU A 200 4.14 -2.21 4.58
CA LEU A 200 5.20 -2.70 3.74
C LEU A 200 5.85 -3.92 4.42
N LYS A 201 6.31 -4.89 3.65
CA LYS A 201 7.11 -6.01 4.20
C LYS A 201 8.38 -5.50 4.89
N LEU A 202 8.88 -4.39 4.40
CA LEU A 202 10.03 -3.70 4.96
C LEU A 202 9.81 -3.29 6.42
N SER A 203 8.60 -2.89 6.81
CA SER A 203 8.28 -2.47 8.17
C SER A 203 8.39 -3.59 9.22
N GLU A 204 8.36 -4.85 8.80
CA GLU A 204 8.62 -6.00 9.69
C GLU A 204 10.10 -6.15 10.05
N ASN A 205 11.00 -5.61 9.22
CA ASN A 205 12.45 -5.75 9.33
C ASN A 205 13.15 -4.47 9.83
N VAL A 206 12.41 -3.44 10.23
CA VAL A 206 12.99 -2.26 10.88
C VAL A 206 13.25 -2.54 12.36
N GLU A 207 14.25 -1.88 12.91
CA GLU A 207 14.46 -1.85 14.35
C GLU A 207 13.21 -1.31 15.07
N ASN A 208 12.73 -2.04 16.10
CA ASN A 208 11.51 -1.71 16.83
C ASN A 208 10.28 -1.58 15.91
N PRO A 209 9.70 -2.69 15.41
CA PRO A 209 8.50 -2.69 14.58
C PRO A 209 7.36 -1.91 15.24
N TYR A 210 6.61 -1.20 14.44
CA TYR A 210 5.45 -0.41 14.89
C TYR A 210 4.13 -1.04 14.40
N PRO A 211 3.01 -0.77 15.08
CA PRO A 211 1.70 -1.23 14.63
C PRO A 211 1.37 -0.69 13.23
N THR A 212 0.94 -1.56 12.33
CA THR A 212 0.53 -1.19 10.97
C THR A 212 -0.61 -2.05 10.47
N THR A 213 -1.16 -1.71 9.30
CA THR A 213 -2.24 -2.46 8.68
C THR A 213 -1.79 -3.08 7.37
N PHE A 214 -2.27 -4.27 7.06
CA PHE A 214 -1.95 -4.98 5.83
C PHE A 214 -3.17 -5.19 4.95
N VAL A 215 -2.97 -5.02 3.63
CA VAL A 215 -3.91 -5.41 2.59
C VAL A 215 -3.40 -6.67 1.91
N ASN A 216 -4.17 -7.73 1.98
CA ASN A 216 -3.87 -8.94 1.22
C ASN A 216 -4.26 -8.77 -0.25
N TYR A 217 -3.37 -8.15 -1.04
CA TYR A 217 -3.60 -7.85 -2.46
C TYR A 217 -3.82 -9.11 -3.32
N TYR A 218 -3.23 -10.25 -2.95
CA TYR A 218 -3.49 -11.52 -3.63
C TYR A 218 -4.94 -11.96 -3.43
N ASN A 219 -5.42 -11.94 -2.20
CA ASN A 219 -6.81 -12.27 -1.89
C ASN A 219 -7.79 -11.24 -2.48
N ALA A 220 -7.43 -9.97 -2.46
CA ALA A 220 -8.21 -8.92 -3.11
C ALA A 220 -8.33 -9.15 -4.64
N GLY A 221 -7.25 -9.56 -5.30
CA GLY A 221 -7.29 -9.97 -6.71
C GLY A 221 -8.20 -11.17 -6.96
N LYS A 222 -8.21 -12.17 -6.06
CA LYS A 222 -9.16 -13.29 -6.13
C LYS A 222 -10.60 -12.79 -6.06
N ARG A 223 -10.92 -11.93 -5.09
CA ARG A 223 -12.27 -11.37 -4.92
C ARG A 223 -12.71 -10.50 -6.10
N LEU A 224 -11.76 -9.75 -6.70
CA LEU A 224 -12.02 -9.00 -7.94
C LEU A 224 -12.46 -9.94 -9.07
N ALA A 225 -11.76 -11.06 -9.26
CA ALA A 225 -12.11 -12.04 -10.28
C ALA A 225 -13.45 -12.76 -9.98
N GLU A 226 -13.73 -13.09 -8.73
CA GLU A 226 -15.00 -13.68 -8.30
C GLU A 226 -16.16 -12.70 -8.57
N LEU A 227 -16.00 -11.43 -8.22
CA LEU A 227 -16.99 -10.39 -8.50
C LEU A 227 -17.18 -10.18 -10.02
N TYR A 228 -16.07 -10.17 -10.79
CA TYR A 228 -16.17 -10.14 -12.26
C TYR A 228 -17.00 -11.30 -12.79
N LEU A 229 -16.76 -12.52 -12.33
CA LEU A 229 -17.51 -13.72 -12.79
C LEU A 229 -18.99 -13.65 -12.40
N PHE A 230 -19.31 -13.03 -11.26
CA PHE A 230 -20.67 -12.79 -10.83
C PHE A 230 -21.36 -11.77 -11.75
N LEU A 231 -20.73 -10.62 -11.99
CA LEU A 231 -21.29 -9.55 -12.81
C LEU A 231 -21.44 -9.96 -14.28
N ALA A 232 -20.44 -10.65 -14.84
CA ALA A 232 -20.43 -11.05 -16.26
C ALA A 232 -21.44 -12.14 -16.60
N LYS A 233 -22.09 -12.79 -15.62
CA LYS A 233 -23.13 -13.80 -15.83
C LYS A 233 -24.54 -13.23 -15.86
N ASN A 234 -24.74 -12.01 -15.34
CA ASN A 234 -26.06 -11.42 -15.20
C ASN A 234 -26.35 -10.55 -16.44
N GLU A 235 -27.55 -10.71 -16.99
CA GLU A 235 -28.04 -9.87 -18.11
C GLU A 235 -28.19 -8.39 -17.69
N VAL A 236 -28.56 -8.19 -16.42
CA VAL A 236 -28.61 -6.86 -15.79
C VAL A 236 -27.55 -6.82 -14.71
N VAL A 237 -26.57 -5.94 -14.88
CA VAL A 237 -25.52 -5.75 -13.89
C VAL A 237 -26.04 -4.90 -12.74
N THR A 238 -26.18 -5.49 -11.56
CA THR A 238 -26.50 -4.74 -10.35
C THR A 238 -25.20 -4.19 -9.75
N PRO A 239 -25.07 -2.87 -9.56
CA PRO A 239 -23.91 -2.27 -8.93
C PRO A 239 -23.62 -2.91 -7.57
N THR A 240 -22.43 -3.44 -7.41
CA THR A 240 -22.03 -4.21 -6.23
C THR A 240 -20.69 -3.74 -5.71
N VAL A 241 -20.63 -3.31 -4.47
CA VAL A 241 -19.39 -2.93 -3.79
C VAL A 241 -19.08 -3.92 -2.68
N VAL A 242 -17.89 -4.51 -2.73
CA VAL A 242 -17.39 -5.45 -1.72
C VAL A 242 -16.29 -4.77 -0.91
N SER A 243 -16.55 -4.57 0.39
CA SER A 243 -15.55 -4.04 1.32
C SER A 243 -14.77 -5.18 1.93
N LEU A 244 -13.45 -5.18 1.71
CA LEU A 244 -12.54 -6.18 2.26
C LEU A 244 -11.95 -5.70 3.59
N PRO A 245 -11.81 -6.59 4.58
CA PRO A 245 -11.12 -6.28 5.81
C PRO A 245 -9.62 -6.05 5.55
N MET A 246 -9.02 -5.23 6.38
CA MET A 246 -7.56 -5.10 6.49
C MET A 246 -7.12 -5.74 7.80
N GLU A 247 -5.96 -6.38 7.78
CA GLU A 247 -5.34 -6.95 8.97
C GLU A 247 -4.57 -5.85 9.71
N ILE A 248 -4.63 -5.84 11.05
CA ILE A 248 -3.82 -4.96 11.89
C ILE A 248 -2.75 -5.83 12.53
N CYS A 249 -1.48 -5.48 12.31
CA CYS A 249 -0.34 -6.17 12.89
C CYS A 249 0.33 -5.31 13.95
N VAL A 250 0.57 -5.89 15.13
CA VAL A 250 1.33 -5.28 16.21
C VAL A 250 2.50 -6.22 16.51
N GLY A 251 3.66 -5.89 15.99
CA GLY A 251 4.77 -6.85 15.96
C GLY A 251 4.38 -8.08 15.11
N LYS A 252 4.35 -9.25 15.75
CA LYS A 252 3.94 -10.52 15.12
C LYS A 252 2.47 -10.90 15.38
N GLU A 253 1.75 -10.11 16.16
CA GLU A 253 0.35 -10.37 16.51
C GLU A 253 -0.62 -9.68 15.54
N ILE A 254 -1.72 -10.37 15.21
CA ILE A 254 -2.81 -9.82 14.39
C ILE A 254 -3.97 -9.46 15.31
N LEU A 255 -4.39 -8.18 15.27
CA LEU A 255 -5.55 -7.70 16.00
C LEU A 255 -6.83 -7.90 15.19
N ASN A 256 -7.87 -8.45 15.81
CA ASN A 256 -9.18 -8.60 15.19
C ASN A 256 -9.98 -7.28 15.26
N VAL A 257 -10.48 -6.82 14.11
CA VAL A 257 -11.30 -5.60 14.00
C VAL A 257 -12.76 -5.95 14.21
N THR A 258 -13.34 -5.59 15.37
CA THR A 258 -14.71 -6.00 15.76
C THR A 258 -15.77 -4.90 15.68
N ASP A 259 -15.40 -3.61 15.64
CA ASP A 259 -16.37 -2.51 15.74
C ASP A 259 -16.75 -1.86 14.39
N SER A 260 -17.99 -1.38 14.26
CA SER A 260 -18.54 -0.77 13.04
C SER A 260 -18.66 0.76 13.18
N LEU A 261 -18.20 1.48 12.14
CA LEU A 261 -18.32 2.94 12.01
C LEU A 261 -19.22 3.33 10.83
N LYS A 262 -19.90 4.47 10.94
CA LYS A 262 -20.68 5.08 9.84
C LYS A 262 -19.84 6.16 9.14
N PRO A 263 -19.80 6.23 7.80
CA PRO A 263 -19.03 7.23 7.08
C PRO A 263 -19.70 8.60 7.01
N THR A 264 -18.91 9.66 6.94
CA THR A 264 -19.35 11.04 6.62
C THR A 264 -18.71 11.50 5.31
N PRO A 265 -19.43 12.22 4.43
CA PRO A 265 -18.91 12.67 3.14
C PRO A 265 -18.24 14.04 3.22
N ASP A 266 -17.22 14.28 2.47
CA ASP A 266 -16.93 15.44 1.62
C ASP A 266 -15.43 15.64 1.26
N CYS A 267 -15.14 16.02 0.00
CA CYS A 267 -14.23 17.13 -0.39
C CYS A 267 -13.60 17.03 -1.78
N LYS A 268 -13.37 18.17 -2.42
CA LYS A 268 -12.66 18.39 -3.70
C LYS A 268 -11.23 18.91 -3.46
N GLY A 269 -10.23 18.43 -4.21
CA GLY A 269 -8.86 18.93 -4.11
C GLY A 269 -7.83 18.38 -5.12
N ARG A 270 -6.62 18.91 -5.17
CA ARG A 270 -5.56 18.64 -6.18
C ARG A 270 -4.83 17.31 -5.97
N ILE A 271 -4.51 16.62 -7.06
CA ILE A 271 -3.79 15.34 -7.07
C ILE A 271 -2.32 15.57 -6.71
N ILE A 272 -1.89 14.94 -5.62
CA ILE A 272 -0.50 14.84 -5.21
C ILE A 272 -0.03 13.43 -5.55
N ASP A 273 1.05 13.33 -6.32
CA ASP A 273 1.54 12.05 -6.82
C ASP A 273 2.50 11.41 -5.82
N TYR A 274 1.94 10.77 -4.78
CA TYR A 274 2.69 10.01 -3.80
C TYR A 274 3.63 8.97 -4.43
N TYR A 275 3.20 8.35 -5.53
CA TYR A 275 3.98 7.30 -6.20
C TYR A 275 5.17 7.83 -7.02
N ASN A 276 5.26 9.15 -7.23
CA ASN A 276 6.42 9.78 -7.86
C ASN A 276 7.37 10.44 -6.84
N ASP A 277 7.10 10.32 -5.54
CA ASP A 277 8.04 10.75 -4.51
C ASP A 277 9.23 9.77 -4.48
N GLU A 278 10.44 10.29 -4.70
CA GLU A 278 11.67 9.47 -4.82
C GLU A 278 11.94 8.66 -3.55
N SER A 279 11.71 9.23 -2.37
CA SER A 279 11.92 8.54 -1.09
C SER A 279 10.94 7.37 -0.91
N ILE A 280 9.71 7.55 -1.36
CA ILE A 280 8.70 6.50 -1.31
C ILE A 280 8.99 5.41 -2.32
N GLN A 281 9.39 5.77 -3.54
CA GLN A 281 9.79 4.79 -4.55
C GLN A 281 10.99 3.97 -4.08
N GLU A 282 11.98 4.59 -3.41
CA GLU A 282 13.11 3.87 -2.85
C GLU A 282 12.64 2.81 -1.84
N VAL A 283 11.76 3.20 -0.91
CA VAL A 283 11.22 2.28 0.11
C VAL A 283 10.39 1.16 -0.53
N GLU A 284 9.52 1.47 -1.50
CA GLU A 284 8.69 0.46 -2.18
C GLU A 284 9.54 -0.53 -3.00
N ASN A 285 10.61 -0.07 -3.64
CA ASN A 285 11.50 -0.95 -4.39
C ASN A 285 12.32 -1.88 -3.46
N LEU A 286 12.76 -1.38 -2.30
CA LEU A 286 13.38 -2.22 -1.27
C LEU A 286 12.39 -3.25 -0.71
N ASP A 287 11.16 -2.83 -0.42
CA ASP A 287 10.10 -3.73 0.06
C ASP A 287 9.82 -4.84 -0.96
N TYR A 288 9.69 -4.50 -2.23
CA TYR A 288 9.50 -5.49 -3.30
C TYR A 288 10.67 -6.48 -3.40
N MET A 289 11.90 -6.00 -3.25
CA MET A 289 13.07 -6.88 -3.22
C MET A 289 12.97 -7.85 -2.04
N VAL A 290 12.69 -7.36 -0.83
CA VAL A 290 12.57 -8.17 0.40
C VAL A 290 11.43 -9.17 0.31
N LEU A 291 10.29 -8.79 -0.27
CA LEU A 291 9.15 -9.68 -0.52
C LEU A 291 9.50 -10.89 -1.41
N ASN A 292 10.49 -10.74 -2.28
CA ASN A 292 10.95 -11.79 -3.18
C ASN A 292 12.20 -12.53 -2.67
N CYS A 293 12.65 -12.25 -1.45
CA CYS A 293 13.73 -12.96 -0.79
C CYS A 293 13.22 -14.21 -0.07
N ASP A 294 13.94 -15.31 -0.22
CA ASP A 294 13.78 -16.52 0.59
C ASP A 294 14.80 -16.52 1.75
N GLU A 295 14.79 -17.59 2.57
CA GLU A 295 15.69 -17.73 3.69
C GLU A 295 17.18 -17.70 3.29
N MET A 296 17.51 -18.20 2.10
CA MET A 296 18.87 -18.17 1.57
C MET A 296 19.30 -16.73 1.24
N ASP A 297 18.41 -15.97 0.61
CA ASP A 297 18.64 -14.57 0.29
C ASP A 297 18.86 -13.73 1.55
N ILE A 298 18.06 -13.95 2.58
CA ILE A 298 18.18 -13.28 3.88
C ILE A 298 19.54 -13.59 4.54
N LYS A 299 19.98 -14.83 4.54
CA LYS A 299 21.32 -15.20 5.04
C LYS A 299 22.45 -14.50 4.26
N ILE A 300 22.31 -14.43 2.94
CA ILE A 300 23.27 -13.73 2.08
C ILE A 300 23.29 -12.24 2.41
N LEU A 301 22.14 -11.58 2.48
CA LEU A 301 22.04 -10.16 2.82
C LEU A 301 22.66 -9.86 4.18
N LYS A 302 22.37 -10.67 5.20
CA LYS A 302 22.94 -10.52 6.54
C LYS A 302 24.46 -10.56 6.50
N GLY A 303 25.06 -11.60 5.92
CA GLY A 303 26.51 -11.71 5.81
C GLY A 303 27.15 -10.54 5.07
N LEU A 304 26.54 -10.08 3.97
CA LEU A 304 27.03 -8.94 3.20
C LEU A 304 26.90 -7.61 3.97
N MET A 305 25.86 -7.44 4.75
CA MET A 305 25.68 -6.26 5.61
C MET A 305 26.70 -6.22 6.75
N ASP A 306 27.10 -7.39 7.25
CA ASP A 306 28.18 -7.57 8.23
C ASP A 306 29.58 -7.39 7.61
N GLY A 307 29.67 -7.06 6.33
CA GLY A 307 30.91 -6.76 5.62
C GLY A 307 31.64 -7.99 5.07
N GLN A 308 31.03 -9.17 5.08
CA GLN A 308 31.63 -10.38 4.53
C GLN A 308 31.77 -10.33 3.00
N SER A 309 32.80 -10.98 2.49
CA SER A 309 32.95 -11.21 1.06
C SER A 309 31.98 -12.28 0.55
N TYR A 310 31.84 -12.43 -0.77
CA TYR A 310 31.01 -13.51 -1.34
C TYR A 310 31.54 -14.89 -0.95
N GLU A 311 32.88 -15.03 -0.88
CA GLU A 311 33.57 -16.25 -0.49
C GLU A 311 33.24 -16.60 0.98
N GLN A 312 33.34 -15.62 1.89
CA GLN A 312 33.03 -15.79 3.30
C GLN A 312 31.54 -16.13 3.54
N VAL A 313 30.62 -15.43 2.84
CA VAL A 313 29.18 -15.74 2.92
C VAL A 313 28.88 -17.15 2.40
N ALA A 314 29.54 -17.56 1.32
CA ALA A 314 29.39 -18.90 0.74
C ALA A 314 29.87 -19.97 1.71
N GLU A 315 31.08 -19.80 2.29
CA GLU A 315 31.67 -20.71 3.25
C GLU A 315 30.82 -20.84 4.52
N ASN A 316 30.44 -19.72 5.13
CA ASN A 316 29.66 -19.69 6.37
C ASN A 316 28.27 -20.30 6.26
N ASN A 317 27.71 -20.38 5.05
CA ASN A 317 26.34 -20.88 4.82
C ASN A 317 26.30 -22.14 3.96
N TYR A 318 27.45 -22.75 3.64
CA TYR A 318 27.56 -23.95 2.78
C TYR A 318 26.98 -23.74 1.39
N PHE A 319 27.16 -22.55 0.80
CA PHE A 319 26.75 -22.23 -0.56
C PHE A 319 27.95 -22.22 -1.51
N SER A 320 27.71 -22.31 -2.82
CA SER A 320 28.74 -21.98 -3.79
C SER A 320 28.85 -20.46 -3.96
N VAL A 321 30.05 -19.94 -4.23
CA VAL A 321 30.25 -18.50 -4.53
C VAL A 321 29.39 -18.07 -5.72
N ASN A 322 29.22 -18.94 -6.71
CA ASN A 322 28.35 -18.67 -7.86
C ASN A 322 26.89 -18.54 -7.46
N THR A 323 26.43 -19.36 -6.52
CA THR A 323 25.06 -19.24 -5.95
C THR A 323 24.89 -17.88 -5.28
N VAL A 324 25.84 -17.45 -4.46
CA VAL A 324 25.78 -16.14 -3.80
C VAL A 324 25.72 -15.00 -4.83
N LYS A 325 26.61 -15.03 -5.84
CA LYS A 325 26.62 -14.03 -6.93
C LYS A 325 25.30 -14.00 -7.71
N TYR A 326 24.76 -15.17 -8.06
CA TYR A 326 23.49 -15.27 -8.77
C TYR A 326 22.34 -14.68 -7.96
N ARG A 327 22.24 -15.03 -6.67
CA ARG A 327 21.20 -14.53 -5.78
C ARG A 327 21.29 -13.01 -5.58
N VAL A 328 22.49 -12.46 -5.39
CA VAL A 328 22.68 -11.00 -5.31
C VAL A 328 22.24 -10.31 -6.59
N ASN A 329 22.56 -10.87 -7.76
CA ASN A 329 22.10 -10.31 -9.04
C ASN A 329 20.57 -10.37 -9.18
N LEU A 330 19.91 -11.41 -8.67
CA LEU A 330 18.46 -11.53 -8.66
C LEU A 330 17.83 -10.47 -7.75
N MET A 331 18.40 -10.27 -6.55
CA MET A 331 17.96 -9.21 -5.63
C MET A 331 18.13 -7.81 -6.24
N LEU A 332 19.25 -7.54 -6.90
CA LEU A 332 19.47 -6.28 -7.63
C LEU A 332 18.43 -6.07 -8.73
N LYS A 333 18.13 -7.11 -9.51
CA LYS A 333 17.07 -7.06 -10.53
C LYS A 333 15.69 -6.78 -9.90
N ASN A 334 15.39 -7.40 -8.79
CA ASN A 334 14.12 -7.21 -8.06
C ASN A 334 14.02 -5.82 -7.42
N SER A 335 15.14 -5.24 -6.99
CA SER A 335 15.13 -3.87 -6.45
C SER A 335 14.79 -2.80 -7.48
N ARG A 336 14.94 -3.10 -8.80
CA ARG A 336 14.63 -2.20 -9.93
C ARG A 336 15.37 -0.85 -9.94
N MET A 337 16.11 -0.53 -8.90
CA MET A 337 16.71 0.77 -8.65
C MET A 337 18.24 0.71 -8.56
N TYR A 338 18.78 -0.31 -7.90
CA TYR A 338 20.22 -0.40 -7.64
C TYR A 338 20.96 -1.16 -8.74
N LYS A 339 22.06 -0.57 -9.22
CA LYS A 339 22.87 -1.13 -10.32
C LYS A 339 23.90 -2.15 -9.85
N ASN A 340 24.27 -2.11 -8.57
CA ASN A 340 25.33 -2.96 -8.03
C ASN A 340 25.15 -3.21 -6.52
N LYS A 341 25.88 -4.21 -6.02
CA LYS A 341 25.87 -4.61 -4.60
C LYS A 341 26.14 -3.43 -3.65
N LYS A 342 27.07 -2.54 -3.99
CA LYS A 342 27.48 -1.44 -3.12
C LYS A 342 26.30 -0.47 -2.88
N GLU A 343 25.60 -0.09 -3.94
CA GLU A 343 24.42 0.78 -3.85
C GLU A 343 23.32 0.12 -3.02
N LEU A 344 23.01 -1.15 -3.27
CA LEU A 344 22.03 -1.89 -2.50
C LEU A 344 22.38 -1.94 -1.01
N LEU A 345 23.62 -2.29 -0.65
CA LEU A 345 24.04 -2.35 0.75
C LEU A 345 24.04 -0.98 1.44
N ILE A 346 24.34 0.10 0.71
CA ILE A 346 24.22 1.46 1.23
C ILE A 346 22.76 1.76 1.58
N ALA A 347 21.84 1.43 0.67
CA ALA A 347 20.40 1.63 0.92
C ALA A 347 19.90 0.80 2.09
N LEU A 348 20.24 -0.49 2.17
CA LEU A 348 19.85 -1.36 3.29
C LEU A 348 20.39 -0.83 4.63
N LYS A 349 21.61 -0.35 4.69
CA LYS A 349 22.18 0.28 5.88
C LYS A 349 21.54 1.61 6.21
N LYS A 350 21.22 2.42 5.18
CA LYS A 350 20.49 3.69 5.34
C LYS A 350 19.16 3.48 6.07
N TYR A 351 18.43 2.40 5.74
CA TYR A 351 17.15 2.07 6.36
C TYR A 351 17.27 1.21 7.64
N LYS A 352 18.49 0.98 8.15
CA LYS A 352 18.78 0.19 9.37
C LYS A 352 17.99 -1.13 9.40
N LEU A 353 17.97 -1.84 8.27
CA LEU A 353 17.27 -3.11 8.17
C LEU A 353 18.06 -4.20 8.91
N HIS A 354 17.35 -5.03 9.65
CA HIS A 354 17.88 -6.20 10.36
C HIS A 354 17.21 -7.45 9.76
N PHE A 355 18.01 -8.39 9.28
CA PHE A 355 17.53 -9.63 8.67
C PHE A 355 17.76 -10.85 9.56
#